data_1b098f45bb00db5f2e7199ab73a75094
#
_entry.id   1b098f45bb00db5f2e7199ab73a75094
#
_cell.length_a   1.000
_cell.length_b   1.000
_cell.length_c   1.000
_cell.angle_alpha   90.00
_cell.angle_beta   90.00
_cell.angle_gamma   90.00
#
_symmetry.space_group_name_H-M   'P 1'
#
loop_
_entity.id
_entity.type
_entity.pdbx_description
1 polymer ?
#
loop_
_entity_poly.entity_id
_entity_poly.type
_entity_poly.pdbx_seq_one_letter_code
_entity_poly.pdbx_strand_id
1 'polypeptide(L)'
;HIIEVHYRIVGVYHYAPTNHVIDQVFSGQHLKPVIQRIEGRNYPVLPPTEYTFYMLHHMLKHYLYDGFGIRLLCDFSLYVEKNGKDIEFAQLNEWCSKSGMAYFFATIMDCCKKYLGLSKMIPGMLSIPENECDQFMTQILGGHEVGNEKQSSLVYSGTYRRANLLACFKEGHTQMKVRFPKLGRIVPIWPVLW
;
A
#
# COMPACT_ATOMS: atom_id res chain seq x y z
N HIS A 1 22.34 8.08 -12.18
CA HIS A 1 21.32 7.90 -11.13
C HIS A 1 20.07 8.63 -11.54
N ILE A 2 18.94 7.95 -11.50
CA ILE A 2 17.61 8.55 -11.76
C ILE A 2 17.08 9.03 -10.40
N ILE A 3 16.65 10.28 -10.35
CA ILE A 3 15.97 10.84 -9.18
C ILE A 3 14.50 11.02 -9.57
N GLU A 4 13.62 10.34 -8.88
CA GLU A 4 12.17 10.51 -9.05
C GLU A 4 11.65 11.53 -8.04
N VAL A 5 10.97 12.55 -8.54
CA VAL A 5 10.32 13.55 -7.68
C VAL A 5 8.81 13.32 -7.73
N HIS A 6 8.26 12.95 -6.58
CA HIS A 6 6.82 12.74 -6.44
C HIS A 6 6.15 13.99 -5.87
N TYR A 7 5.12 14.48 -6.54
CA TYR A 7 4.28 15.60 -6.04
C TYR A 7 3.24 15.13 -5.01
N ARG A 8 3.00 13.84 -4.94
CA ARG A 8 2.17 13.16 -3.91
C ARG A 8 2.95 11.95 -3.39
N ILE A 9 2.89 11.74 -2.09
CA ILE A 9 3.54 10.60 -1.43
C ILE A 9 2.89 9.29 -1.88
N VAL A 10 1.56 9.29 -2.03
CA VAL A 10 0.77 8.15 -2.52
C VAL A 10 -0.03 8.59 -3.74
N GLY A 11 -0.12 7.74 -4.75
CA GLY A 11 -0.94 7.98 -5.95
C GLY A 11 -2.44 8.09 -5.63
N VAL A 12 -3.22 8.49 -6.62
CA VAL A 12 -4.68 8.63 -6.48
C VAL A 12 -5.36 7.31 -6.78
N TYR A 13 -6.26 6.90 -5.93
CA TYR A 13 -7.08 5.71 -6.10
C TYR A 13 -8.46 6.04 -6.68
N HIS A 14 -9.08 5.08 -7.32
CA HIS A 14 -10.45 5.23 -7.81
C HIS A 14 -11.47 5.38 -6.67
N TYR A 15 -11.19 4.80 -5.51
CA TYR A 15 -12.06 4.86 -4.33
C TYR A 15 -11.82 6.14 -3.53
N ALA A 16 -12.80 7.02 -3.55
CA ALA A 16 -12.69 8.35 -2.94
C ALA A 16 -12.36 8.34 -1.42
N PRO A 17 -12.93 7.45 -0.59
CA PRO A 17 -12.58 7.39 0.84
C PRO A 17 -11.09 7.15 1.08
N THR A 18 -10.42 6.33 0.26
CA THR A 18 -8.97 6.13 0.38
C THR A 18 -8.20 7.41 0.15
N ASN A 19 -8.54 8.14 -0.92
CA ASN A 19 -7.89 9.41 -1.23
C ASN A 19 -8.07 10.42 -0.09
N HIS A 20 -9.27 10.45 0.50
CA HIS A 20 -9.55 11.33 1.62
C HIS A 20 -8.66 11.01 2.83
N VAL A 21 -8.52 9.74 3.20
CA VAL A 21 -7.62 9.33 4.30
C VAL A 21 -6.16 9.66 3.98
N ILE A 22 -5.71 9.37 2.75
CA ILE A 22 -4.35 9.70 2.31
C ILE A 22 -4.08 11.20 2.41
N ASP A 23 -5.02 12.02 1.93
CA ASP A 23 -4.87 13.47 1.99
C ASP A 23 -4.89 13.99 3.42
N GLN A 24 -5.68 13.40 4.31
CA GLN A 24 -5.64 13.73 5.75
C GLN A 24 -4.31 13.36 6.39
N VAL A 25 -3.81 12.15 6.17
CA VAL A 25 -2.58 11.65 6.81
C VAL A 25 -1.35 12.40 6.29
N PHE A 26 -1.27 12.64 4.99
CA PHE A 26 -0.09 13.23 4.36
C PHE A 26 -0.21 14.72 4.04
N SER A 27 -1.25 15.40 4.51
CA SER A 27 -1.34 16.85 4.33
C SER A 27 -0.30 17.56 5.18
N GLY A 28 0.32 18.60 4.64
CA GLY A 28 1.34 19.38 5.33
C GLY A 28 0.87 20.05 6.62
N GLN A 29 -0.45 20.13 6.87
CA GLN A 29 -1.02 20.65 8.10
C GLN A 29 -0.96 19.65 9.27
N HIS A 30 -1.05 18.36 8.99
CA HIS A 30 -1.09 17.29 9.99
C HIS A 30 0.23 16.55 10.11
N LEU A 31 0.95 16.43 9.00
CA LEU A 31 2.22 15.72 8.95
C LEU A 31 3.34 16.52 9.62
N LYS A 32 3.89 15.98 10.70
CA LYS A 32 5.04 16.55 11.39
C LYS A 32 6.25 15.63 11.18
N PRO A 33 7.11 15.91 10.20
CA PRO A 33 8.29 15.11 9.96
C PRO A 33 9.17 14.99 11.20
N VAL A 34 9.75 13.82 11.41
CA VAL A 34 10.77 13.60 12.44
C VAL A 34 12.16 13.78 11.84
N ILE A 35 13.11 14.22 12.63
CA ILE A 35 14.49 14.38 12.16
C ILE A 35 15.24 13.08 12.41
N GLN A 36 15.73 12.47 11.34
CA GLN A 36 16.61 11.30 11.41
C GLN A 36 18.03 11.69 11.00
N ARG A 37 19.01 11.28 11.81
CA ARG A 37 20.41 11.46 11.47
C ARG A 37 20.92 10.28 10.67
N ILE A 38 21.35 10.54 9.43
CA ILE A 38 21.89 9.53 8.49
C ILE A 38 23.26 10.04 8.05
N GLU A 39 24.29 9.23 8.26
CA GLU A 39 25.68 9.58 7.88
C GLU A 39 26.12 10.97 8.36
N GLY A 40 25.73 11.32 9.58
CA GLY A 40 26.10 12.61 10.21
C GLY A 40 25.24 13.80 9.79
N ARG A 41 24.30 13.65 8.87
CA ARG A 41 23.39 14.71 8.40
C ARG A 41 21.97 14.48 8.91
N ASN A 42 21.25 15.56 9.13
CA ASN A 42 19.86 15.53 9.57
C ASN A 42 18.92 15.59 8.37
N TYR A 43 17.99 14.64 8.33
CA TYR A 43 16.97 14.57 7.29
C TYR A 43 15.56 14.54 7.90
N PRO A 44 14.61 15.33 7.37
CA PRO A 44 13.22 15.17 7.70
C PRO A 44 12.69 13.89 7.05
N VAL A 45 12.11 13.00 7.86
CA VAL A 45 11.51 11.75 7.40
C VAL A 45 10.08 11.63 7.93
N LEU A 46 9.28 10.76 7.32
CA LEU A 46 7.93 10.47 7.81
C LEU A 46 8.02 9.86 9.20
N PRO A 47 7.11 10.23 10.13
CA PRO A 47 6.98 9.54 11.41
C PRO A 47 6.66 8.05 11.18
N PRO A 48 6.97 7.17 12.16
CA PRO A 48 6.86 5.73 11.97
C PRO A 48 5.48 5.22 11.57
N THR A 49 4.41 5.78 12.11
CA THR A 49 3.03 5.37 11.78
C THR A 49 2.67 5.73 10.34
N GLU A 50 2.96 6.97 9.94
CA GLU A 50 2.72 7.48 8.58
C GLU A 50 3.59 6.74 7.55
N TYR A 51 4.83 6.43 7.91
CA TYR A 51 5.70 5.66 7.03
C TYR A 51 5.19 4.22 6.87
N THR A 52 4.70 3.59 7.93
CA THR A 52 4.08 2.25 7.85
C THR A 52 2.84 2.28 6.95
N PHE A 53 2.00 3.31 7.07
CA PHE A 53 0.84 3.50 6.20
C PHE A 53 1.25 3.72 4.74
N TYR A 54 2.31 4.51 4.50
CA TYR A 54 2.90 4.65 3.17
C TYR A 54 3.39 3.32 2.60
N MET A 55 4.11 2.52 3.39
CA MET A 55 4.59 1.19 2.95
C MET A 55 3.45 0.28 2.53
N LEU A 56 2.36 0.26 3.28
CA LEU A 56 1.17 -0.53 2.94
C LEU A 56 0.55 -0.09 1.60
N HIS A 57 0.46 1.20 1.34
CA HIS A 57 -0.01 1.73 0.06
C HIS A 57 0.94 1.41 -1.08
N HIS A 58 2.24 1.50 -0.85
CA HIS A 58 3.26 1.13 -1.83
C HIS A 58 3.17 -0.36 -2.19
N MET A 59 3.05 -1.22 -1.18
CA MET A 59 2.85 -2.66 -1.35
C MET A 59 1.55 -2.97 -2.10
N LEU A 60 0.44 -2.30 -1.74
CA LEU A 60 -0.84 -2.48 -2.42
C LEU A 60 -0.75 -2.07 -3.90
N LYS A 61 -0.07 -0.98 -4.21
CA LYS A 61 0.16 -0.56 -5.59
C LYS A 61 0.88 -1.65 -6.39
N HIS A 62 1.99 -2.16 -5.85
CA HIS A 62 2.72 -3.25 -6.49
C HIS A 62 1.87 -4.50 -6.64
N TYR A 63 1.11 -4.85 -5.63
CA TYR A 63 0.19 -5.99 -5.71
C TYR A 63 -0.86 -5.84 -6.81
N LEU A 64 -1.39 -4.63 -7.00
CA LEU A 64 -2.45 -4.37 -7.97
C LEU A 64 -1.94 -4.23 -9.41
N TYR A 65 -0.73 -3.67 -9.63
CA TYR A 65 -0.32 -3.16 -10.93
C TYR A 65 1.04 -3.65 -11.42
N ASP A 66 2.04 -3.69 -10.54
CA ASP A 66 3.44 -3.76 -10.97
C ASP A 66 4.11 -5.12 -10.64
N GLY A 67 3.41 -5.98 -9.93
CA GLY A 67 3.96 -7.20 -9.34
C GLY A 67 4.47 -7.02 -7.92
N PHE A 68 4.21 -8.00 -7.08
CA PHE A 68 4.56 -8.00 -5.67
C PHE A 68 5.58 -9.11 -5.38
N GLY A 69 6.76 -8.73 -4.92
CA GLY A 69 7.81 -9.67 -4.56
C GLY A 69 7.97 -9.83 -3.04
N ILE A 70 8.54 -10.95 -2.63
CA ILE A 70 8.82 -11.27 -1.22
C ILE A 70 9.65 -10.19 -0.51
N ARG A 71 10.50 -9.48 -1.25
CA ARG A 71 11.33 -8.41 -0.71
C ARG A 71 10.51 -7.31 -0.02
N LEU A 72 9.39 -6.89 -0.62
CA LEU A 72 8.52 -5.87 -0.04
C LEU A 72 7.96 -6.32 1.32
N LEU A 73 7.61 -7.60 1.43
CA LEU A 73 7.13 -8.19 2.68
C LEU A 73 8.24 -8.24 3.74
N CYS A 74 9.45 -8.62 3.34
CA CYS A 74 10.61 -8.62 4.24
C CYS A 74 10.96 -7.22 4.74
N ASP A 75 11.01 -6.24 3.85
CA ASP A 75 11.30 -4.84 4.19
C ASP A 75 10.26 -4.30 5.19
N PHE A 76 8.97 -4.60 4.96
CA PHE A 76 7.88 -4.23 5.86
C PHE A 76 8.02 -4.91 7.22
N SER A 77 8.25 -6.23 7.25
CA SER A 77 8.40 -6.99 8.50
C SER A 77 9.56 -6.48 9.36
N LEU A 78 10.73 -6.26 8.74
CA LEU A 78 11.90 -5.72 9.42
C LEU A 78 11.67 -4.31 9.94
N TYR A 79 10.98 -3.48 9.18
CA TYR A 79 10.64 -2.13 9.61
C TYR A 79 9.73 -2.13 10.84
N VAL A 80 8.66 -2.94 10.79
CA VAL A 80 7.70 -3.07 11.89
C VAL A 80 8.36 -3.67 13.14
N GLU A 81 9.21 -4.68 12.99
CA GLU A 81 9.95 -5.26 14.12
C GLU A 81 10.86 -4.23 14.79
N LYS A 82 11.59 -3.46 14.00
CA LYS A 82 12.54 -2.45 14.50
C LYS A 82 11.85 -1.25 15.12
N ASN A 83 10.79 -0.74 14.50
CA ASN A 83 10.15 0.54 14.88
C ASN A 83 8.80 0.35 15.60
N GLY A 84 8.41 -0.87 15.88
CA GLY A 84 7.07 -1.17 16.40
C GLY A 84 6.71 -0.55 17.75
N LYS A 85 7.68 0.03 18.47
CA LYS A 85 7.43 0.79 19.71
C LYS A 85 6.90 2.20 19.41
N ASP A 86 7.27 2.73 18.23
CA ASP A 86 6.97 4.09 17.81
C ASP A 86 5.82 4.14 16.80
N ILE A 87 5.26 2.97 16.45
CA ILE A 87 4.10 2.84 15.56
C ILE A 87 2.82 2.80 16.39
N GLU A 88 1.95 3.78 16.17
CA GLU A 88 0.60 3.84 16.76
C GLU A 88 -0.35 2.89 16.00
N PHE A 89 -0.29 1.61 16.33
CA PHE A 89 -1.04 0.57 15.61
C PHE A 89 -2.56 0.74 15.64
N ALA A 90 -3.11 1.32 16.70
CA ALA A 90 -4.55 1.62 16.76
C ALA A 90 -4.93 2.65 15.69
N GLN A 91 -4.14 3.70 15.55
CA GLN A 91 -4.32 4.72 14.53
C GLN A 91 -4.11 4.17 13.11
N LEU A 92 -3.06 3.36 12.92
CA LEU A 92 -2.81 2.69 11.64
C LEU A 92 -3.97 1.80 11.21
N ASN A 93 -4.50 1.00 12.15
CA ASN A 93 -5.66 0.13 11.91
C ASN A 93 -6.93 0.95 11.56
N GLU A 94 -7.14 2.07 12.22
CA GLU A 94 -8.23 3.00 11.90
C GLU A 94 -8.09 3.56 10.47
N TRP A 95 -6.90 4.03 10.09
CA TRP A 95 -6.64 4.52 8.73
C TRP A 95 -6.83 3.43 7.68
N CYS A 96 -6.33 2.22 7.93
CA CYS A 96 -6.54 1.08 7.05
C CYS A 96 -8.02 0.73 6.90
N SER A 97 -8.79 0.79 7.98
CA SER A 97 -10.23 0.52 7.95
C SER A 97 -10.97 1.59 7.14
N LYS A 98 -10.71 2.86 7.40
CA LYS A 98 -11.35 3.99 6.70
C LYS A 98 -10.97 4.06 5.22
N SER A 99 -9.75 3.67 4.87
CA SER A 99 -9.27 3.64 3.48
C SER A 99 -9.64 2.36 2.73
N GLY A 100 -10.33 1.41 3.36
CA GLY A 100 -10.70 0.14 2.75
C GLY A 100 -9.55 -0.87 2.66
N MET A 101 -8.46 -0.66 3.38
CA MET A 101 -7.27 -1.52 3.35
C MET A 101 -7.19 -2.53 4.50
N ALA A 102 -8.22 -2.61 5.37
CA ALA A 102 -8.17 -3.44 6.57
C ALA A 102 -7.82 -4.91 6.25
N TYR A 103 -8.40 -5.47 5.20
CA TYR A 103 -8.14 -6.85 4.80
C TYR A 103 -6.71 -7.05 4.29
N PHE A 104 -6.23 -6.15 3.43
CA PHE A 104 -4.85 -6.20 2.93
C PHE A 104 -3.85 -6.07 4.09
N PHE A 105 -4.08 -5.13 4.98
CA PHE A 105 -3.23 -4.94 6.17
C PHE A 105 -3.19 -6.20 7.04
N ALA A 106 -4.35 -6.82 7.32
CA ALA A 106 -4.43 -8.06 8.08
C ALA A 106 -3.67 -9.21 7.39
N THR A 107 -3.84 -9.36 6.06
CA THR A 107 -3.12 -10.37 5.28
C THR A 107 -1.61 -10.19 5.36
N ILE A 108 -1.11 -8.96 5.17
CA ILE A 108 0.33 -8.66 5.27
C ILE A 108 0.86 -8.97 6.66
N MET A 109 0.17 -8.54 7.72
CA MET A 109 0.59 -8.79 9.10
C MET A 109 0.62 -10.29 9.44
N ASP A 110 -0.39 -11.04 9.03
CA ASP A 110 -0.44 -12.47 9.29
C ASP A 110 0.61 -13.25 8.48
N CYS A 111 0.87 -12.85 7.24
CA CYS A 111 1.99 -13.39 6.47
C CYS A 111 3.34 -13.10 7.13
N CYS A 112 3.56 -11.88 7.62
CA CYS A 112 4.78 -11.52 8.34
C CYS A 112 4.94 -12.36 9.62
N LYS A 113 3.87 -12.59 10.37
CA LYS A 113 3.91 -13.45 11.55
C LYS A 113 4.22 -14.90 11.21
N LYS A 114 3.47 -15.45 10.26
CA LYS A 114 3.55 -16.88 9.93
C LYS A 114 4.87 -17.27 9.27
N TYR A 115 5.38 -16.43 8.36
CA TYR A 115 6.51 -16.78 7.50
C TYR A 115 7.80 -16.02 7.81
N LEU A 116 7.73 -14.84 8.44
CA LEU A 116 8.89 -14.01 8.71
C LEU A 116 9.17 -13.79 10.20
N GLY A 117 8.39 -14.46 11.08
CA GLY A 117 8.63 -14.42 12.52
C GLY A 117 8.31 -13.09 13.20
N LEU A 118 7.49 -12.23 12.60
CA LEU A 118 7.08 -10.98 13.22
C LEU A 118 6.34 -11.24 14.52
N SER A 119 6.86 -10.70 15.63
CA SER A 119 6.32 -10.96 16.98
C SER A 119 5.15 -10.05 17.36
N LYS A 120 4.93 -8.97 16.63
CA LYS A 120 3.94 -7.95 16.95
C LYS A 120 2.50 -8.44 16.77
N MET A 121 1.70 -8.25 17.81
CA MET A 121 0.24 -8.43 17.76
C MET A 121 -0.44 -7.07 17.80
N ILE A 122 -1.47 -6.90 16.99
CA ILE A 122 -2.25 -5.66 16.90
C ILE A 122 -3.67 -5.94 17.38
N PRO A 123 -4.07 -5.38 18.53
CA PRO A 123 -5.44 -5.50 19.01
C PRO A 123 -6.44 -4.90 18.01
N GLY A 124 -7.58 -5.57 17.83
CA GLY A 124 -8.66 -5.08 16.97
C GLY A 124 -8.40 -5.16 15.46
N MET A 125 -7.32 -5.83 15.03
CA MET A 125 -7.09 -6.11 13.63
C MET A 125 -8.11 -7.13 13.11
N LEU A 126 -8.49 -6.99 11.84
CA LEU A 126 -9.39 -7.93 11.17
C LEU A 126 -8.79 -9.34 11.18
N SER A 127 -9.60 -10.36 11.48
CA SER A 127 -9.22 -11.75 11.32
C SER A 127 -9.45 -12.19 9.88
N ILE A 128 -8.47 -12.86 9.30
CA ILE A 128 -8.56 -13.44 7.95
C ILE A 128 -8.58 -14.97 8.04
N PRO A 129 -9.11 -15.67 7.01
CA PRO A 129 -9.03 -17.12 6.94
C PRO A 129 -7.59 -17.62 6.92
N GLU A 130 -7.31 -18.73 7.57
CA GLU A 130 -5.95 -19.27 7.72
C GLU A 130 -5.27 -19.58 6.37
N ASN A 131 -6.06 -20.02 5.39
CA ASN A 131 -5.54 -20.34 4.05
C ASN A 131 -5.19 -19.12 3.21
N GLU A 132 -5.62 -17.93 3.58
CA GLU A 132 -5.35 -16.69 2.80
C GLU A 132 -3.86 -16.36 2.77
N CYS A 133 -3.18 -16.47 3.92
CA CYS A 133 -1.74 -16.28 3.98
C CYS A 133 -0.98 -17.24 3.06
N ASP A 134 -1.38 -18.51 3.04
CA ASP A 134 -0.70 -19.53 2.24
C ASP A 134 -0.89 -19.27 0.75
N GLN A 135 -2.09 -18.89 0.37
CA GLN A 135 -2.40 -18.52 -1.00
C GLN A 135 -1.66 -17.27 -1.43
N PHE A 136 -1.63 -16.24 -0.58
CA PHE A 136 -0.89 -15.02 -0.84
C PHE A 136 0.62 -15.29 -1.01
N MET A 137 1.20 -16.08 -0.10
CA MET A 137 2.61 -16.45 -0.19
C MET A 137 2.92 -17.31 -1.42
N THR A 138 2.05 -18.25 -1.77
CA THR A 138 2.19 -19.04 -3.00
C THR A 138 2.23 -18.16 -4.25
N GLN A 139 1.40 -17.13 -4.30
CA GLN A 139 1.40 -16.17 -5.40
C GLN A 139 2.70 -15.37 -5.47
N ILE A 140 3.17 -14.85 -4.33
CA ILE A 140 4.41 -14.07 -4.26
C ILE A 140 5.63 -14.89 -4.68
N LEU A 141 5.71 -16.14 -4.21
CA LEU A 141 6.86 -17.01 -4.44
C LEU A 141 6.79 -17.70 -5.80
N GLY A 142 5.61 -17.88 -6.36
CA GLY A 142 5.41 -18.56 -7.62
C GLY A 142 5.97 -17.85 -8.84
N GLY A 143 6.57 -16.66 -8.67
CA GLY A 143 7.20 -15.89 -9.76
C GLY A 143 6.22 -15.51 -10.87
N HIS A 144 4.94 -15.71 -10.65
CA HIS A 144 3.94 -15.27 -11.60
C HIS A 144 3.88 -13.76 -11.52
N GLU A 145 4.09 -13.13 -12.65
CA GLU A 145 3.74 -11.73 -12.84
C GLU A 145 2.36 -11.55 -12.25
N VAL A 146 2.28 -10.78 -11.19
CA VAL A 146 1.03 -10.38 -10.59
C VAL A 146 0.34 -9.52 -11.64
N GLY A 147 -0.28 -10.14 -12.59
CA GLY A 147 -0.83 -9.58 -13.83
C GLY A 147 -1.78 -10.51 -14.52
N ASN A 148 -1.70 -11.80 -14.24
CA ASN A 148 -2.53 -12.78 -14.90
C ASN A 148 -3.89 -12.97 -14.23
N GLU A 149 -4.95 -12.84 -15.00
CA GLU A 149 -6.37 -12.80 -14.62
C GLU A 149 -6.88 -13.94 -13.71
N LYS A 150 -6.15 -15.04 -13.61
CA LYS A 150 -6.55 -16.23 -12.83
C LYS A 150 -6.20 -16.16 -11.33
N GLN A 151 -5.41 -15.19 -10.90
CA GLN A 151 -4.90 -15.13 -9.52
C GLN A 151 -5.53 -14.06 -8.65
N SER A 152 -6.52 -13.38 -9.16
CA SER A 152 -7.07 -12.15 -8.61
C SER A 152 -8.02 -12.30 -7.43
N SER A 153 -8.12 -13.48 -6.80
CA SER A 153 -9.16 -13.72 -5.80
C SER A 153 -8.82 -13.29 -4.38
N LEU A 154 -7.59 -12.95 -4.09
CA LEU A 154 -7.09 -13.01 -2.72
C LEU A 154 -7.16 -11.75 -1.90
N VAL A 155 -7.28 -10.59 -2.46
CA VAL A 155 -7.36 -9.38 -1.66
C VAL A 155 -8.69 -8.71 -1.87
N TYR A 156 -9.61 -9.10 -1.03
CA TYR A 156 -10.90 -8.47 -0.91
C TYR A 156 -11.00 -7.70 0.40
N SER A 157 -10.47 -6.50 0.44
CA SER A 157 -11.27 -5.47 1.08
C SER A 157 -12.35 -5.15 0.05
N GLY A 158 -13.61 -5.01 0.40
CA GLY A 158 -14.69 -4.78 -0.57
C GLY A 158 -14.42 -3.68 -1.60
N THR A 159 -13.32 -3.00 -1.53
CA THR A 159 -12.91 -1.79 -2.25
C THR A 159 -11.79 -2.03 -3.27
N TYR A 160 -10.82 -2.86 -2.96
CA TYR A 160 -9.68 -3.14 -3.83
C TYR A 160 -9.76 -4.57 -4.31
N ARG A 161 -10.55 -4.76 -5.32
CA ARG A 161 -10.48 -5.95 -6.15
C ARG A 161 -9.50 -5.65 -7.27
N ARG A 162 -8.44 -6.40 -7.38
CA ARG A 162 -7.82 -6.60 -8.67
C ARG A 162 -8.83 -7.38 -9.51
N ALA A 163 -9.84 -6.74 -9.96
CA ALA A 163 -10.95 -7.52 -10.33
C ALA A 163 -11.15 -7.62 -11.81
N ASN A 164 -10.93 -6.62 -12.51
CA ASN A 164 -11.20 -6.67 -13.92
C ASN A 164 -10.50 -5.51 -14.62
N LEU A 165 -10.27 -5.67 -15.87
CA LEU A 165 -9.82 -4.65 -16.78
C LEU A 165 -10.53 -3.30 -16.54
N LEU A 166 -11.81 -3.32 -16.24
CA LEU A 166 -12.61 -2.12 -16.00
C LEU A 166 -12.18 -1.33 -14.76
N ALA A 167 -11.77 -2.01 -13.68
CA ALA A 167 -11.25 -1.36 -12.48
C ALA A 167 -9.86 -0.77 -12.73
N CYS A 168 -9.00 -1.49 -13.44
CA CYS A 168 -7.68 -0.99 -13.87
C CYS A 168 -7.84 0.24 -14.78
N PHE A 169 -8.80 0.21 -15.72
CA PHE A 169 -9.11 1.35 -16.59
C PHE A 169 -9.57 2.56 -15.79
N LYS A 170 -10.50 2.38 -14.86
CA LYS A 170 -11.01 3.47 -14.02
C LYS A 170 -9.91 4.08 -13.17
N GLU A 171 -9.05 3.26 -12.58
CA GLU A 171 -7.93 3.72 -11.77
C GLU A 171 -6.92 4.50 -12.62
N GLY A 172 -6.47 3.94 -13.75
CA GLY A 172 -5.60 4.61 -14.70
C GLY A 172 -6.18 5.94 -15.19
N HIS A 173 -7.47 5.98 -15.50
CA HIS A 173 -8.15 7.20 -15.88
C HIS A 173 -8.16 8.26 -14.76
N THR A 174 -8.38 7.84 -13.52
CA THR A 174 -8.37 8.74 -12.36
C THR A 174 -6.96 9.32 -12.15
N GLN A 175 -5.95 8.49 -12.20
CA GLN A 175 -4.55 8.93 -12.06
C GLN A 175 -4.14 9.90 -13.16
N MET A 176 -4.52 9.62 -14.40
CA MET A 176 -4.22 10.51 -15.53
C MET A 176 -4.93 11.86 -15.44
N LYS A 177 -6.18 11.91 -14.98
CA LYS A 177 -6.87 13.18 -14.74
C LYS A 177 -6.16 14.05 -13.72
N VAL A 178 -5.58 13.47 -12.71
CA VAL A 178 -4.81 14.19 -11.69
C VAL A 178 -3.46 14.62 -12.23
N ARG A 179 -2.75 13.72 -12.93
CA ARG A 179 -1.41 13.98 -13.47
C ARG A 179 -1.41 14.96 -14.65
N PHE A 180 -2.45 14.85 -15.49
CA PHE A 180 -2.59 15.67 -16.70
C PHE A 180 -4.03 16.21 -16.86
N PRO A 181 -4.44 17.20 -16.05
CA PRO A 181 -5.83 17.66 -15.99
C PRO A 181 -6.37 18.18 -17.31
N LYS A 182 -5.52 18.70 -18.20
CA LYS A 182 -5.92 19.18 -19.53
C LYS A 182 -6.08 18.02 -20.53
N LEU A 183 -5.21 17.04 -20.51
CA LEU A 183 -5.22 15.85 -21.38
C LEU A 183 -6.30 14.86 -20.97
N GLY A 184 -6.53 14.67 -19.68
CA GLY A 184 -7.53 13.74 -19.15
C GLY A 184 -8.99 14.10 -19.49
N ARG A 185 -9.24 15.27 -20.07
CA ARG A 185 -10.55 15.68 -20.59
C ARG A 185 -10.76 15.34 -22.07
N ILE A 186 -9.69 15.16 -22.83
CA ILE A 186 -9.72 15.11 -24.30
C ILE A 186 -9.44 13.69 -24.82
N VAL A 187 -8.66 12.92 -24.12
CA VAL A 187 -8.23 11.59 -24.57
C VAL A 187 -8.96 10.53 -23.77
N PRO A 188 -9.73 9.63 -24.40
CA PRO A 188 -10.15 8.39 -23.77
C PRO A 188 -8.87 7.62 -23.49
N ILE A 189 -8.51 7.56 -22.21
CA ILE A 189 -7.21 7.09 -21.82
C ILE A 189 -7.20 5.58 -21.96
N TRP A 190 -6.44 5.15 -22.90
CA TRP A 190 -5.93 3.80 -22.93
C TRP A 190 -4.97 3.66 -21.75
N PRO A 191 -5.10 2.64 -20.89
CA PRO A 191 -4.05 2.36 -19.97
C PRO A 191 -2.81 2.13 -20.81
N VAL A 192 -1.78 2.87 -20.54
CA VAL A 192 -0.46 2.50 -20.98
C VAL A 192 -0.18 1.21 -20.24
N LEU A 193 -0.25 0.11 -20.96
CA LEU A 193 0.20 -1.18 -20.48
C LEU A 193 1.71 -1.04 -20.29
N TRP A 194 2.10 -1.03 -19.06
CA TRP A 194 3.49 -1.16 -18.64
C TRP A 194 3.79 -2.61 -18.39
#